data_191ae2610a99fb29f0650255019e0c12
#
_entry.id   191ae2610a99fb29f0650255019e0c12
#
_cell.length_a   1.000
_cell.length_b   1.000
_cell.length_c   1.000
_cell.angle_alpha   90.00
_cell.angle_beta   90.00
_cell.angle_gamma   90.00
#
_symmetry.space_group_name_H-M   'P 1'
#
loop_
_entity.id
_entity.type
_entity.pdbx_description
1 polymer ?
#
loop_
_entity_poly.entity_id
_entity_poly.type
_entity_poly.pdbx_seq_one_letter_code
_entity_poly.pdbx_strand_id
1 'polypeptide(L)'
;MSTNPYVKFTSQQVAKPYLVFALILFVGQILFGLVMGVQYIFGDFLFPLIPFNIARMVHTNLLIVWLLFGFMGAAYYLIPEEADRELHSPKLAMFLFWVFAIAGVLTILGYLFVPYAGLAKMTGNDLWPTMGREFLEQPLVTKMGIVVVCLGFLYNVGMTVLKGRKTAINVVMMTGLIGLAVMFLFAFYNPENLTRDKFYWWYVVHLWVEGVWELIMAAMLAYVLIKITGVDREVIEKWLYVIVAMALISGILGTGHHYFWIGAPTVWLWVGSIFSTLEPLPFFAMVLFAFNMVNRRRREHPNKAASLWAMGTTVTAFLGAGVWGFLHTLAPVNYYTHGTQLTAAHGHLAFYGAYAMIVMTFISYAMPKLRNIGEAPDNKAQVLEMWGFWLMTISMIFLTLFLSAAGVVQIWLQRIPEDGAALGFMATQDQLVLFYWLRLLSGVIFLIGLVVYLLSFRQRARAELTAEVAAGHA
;
A
#
# COMPACT_ATOMS: atom_id res chain seq x y z
N MET A 1 18.45 31.08 -1.07
CA MET A 1 17.51 30.01 -0.68
C MET A 1 17.81 29.67 0.77
N SER A 2 16.89 29.84 1.71
CA SER A 2 17.13 29.43 3.10
C SER A 2 17.30 27.90 3.12
N THR A 3 18.42 27.42 3.60
CA THR A 3 18.72 26.00 3.75
C THR A 3 17.85 25.48 4.87
N ASN A 4 16.98 24.50 4.59
CA ASN A 4 16.18 23.86 5.62
C ASN A 4 17.11 23.06 6.56
N PRO A 5 17.24 23.44 7.86
CA PRO A 5 18.20 22.83 8.77
C PRO A 5 17.78 21.42 9.24
N TYR A 6 16.55 20.98 8.95
CA TYR A 6 16.01 19.70 9.41
C TYR A 6 16.19 18.56 8.41
N VAL A 7 16.70 18.85 7.21
CA VAL A 7 17.06 17.83 6.23
C VAL A 7 18.58 17.82 6.04
N LYS A 8 19.16 16.63 5.94
CA LYS A 8 20.62 16.51 5.77
C LYS A 8 21.09 16.97 4.39
N PHE A 9 20.30 16.67 3.36
CA PHE A 9 20.57 17.00 1.97
C PHE A 9 19.43 17.81 1.36
N THR A 10 19.75 18.84 0.60
CA THR A 10 18.72 19.71 -0.02
C THR A 10 17.82 18.94 -0.98
N SER A 11 18.36 17.93 -1.67
CA SER A 11 17.60 17.09 -2.60
C SER A 11 16.50 16.25 -1.93
N GLN A 12 16.54 16.04 -0.61
CA GLN A 12 15.45 15.37 0.11
C GLN A 12 14.10 16.12 -0.01
N GLN A 13 14.13 17.44 -0.30
CA GLN A 13 12.92 18.22 -0.53
C GLN A 13 12.07 17.72 -1.71
N VAL A 14 12.66 17.00 -2.65
CA VAL A 14 11.95 16.33 -3.75
C VAL A 14 10.90 15.33 -3.24
N ALA A 15 11.10 14.73 -2.06
CA ALA A 15 10.15 13.80 -1.47
C ALA A 15 8.79 14.44 -1.14
N LYS A 16 8.79 15.75 -0.80
CA LYS A 16 7.59 16.46 -0.33
C LYS A 16 6.40 16.37 -1.31
N PRO A 17 6.52 16.75 -2.61
CA PRO A 17 5.40 16.63 -3.54
C PRO A 17 4.90 15.21 -3.72
N TYR A 18 5.80 14.20 -3.73
CA TYR A 18 5.40 12.79 -3.82
C TYR A 18 4.53 12.37 -2.64
N LEU A 19 4.93 12.69 -1.41
CA LEU A 19 4.20 12.33 -0.19
C LEU A 19 2.87 13.09 -0.08
N VAL A 20 2.83 14.36 -0.49
CA VAL A 20 1.58 15.14 -0.52
C VAL A 20 0.61 14.57 -1.56
N PHE A 21 1.10 14.24 -2.75
CA PHE A 21 0.26 13.69 -3.80
C PHE A 21 -0.25 12.29 -3.44
N ALA A 22 0.57 11.48 -2.76
CA ALA A 22 0.13 10.21 -2.19
C ALA A 22 -1.09 10.39 -1.27
N LEU A 23 -1.09 11.37 -0.36
CA LEU A 23 -2.24 11.66 0.51
C LEU A 23 -3.48 12.10 -0.27
N ILE A 24 -3.33 12.90 -1.33
CA ILE A 24 -4.46 13.32 -2.19
C ILE A 24 -5.09 12.10 -2.86
N LEU A 25 -4.29 11.22 -3.42
CA LEU A 25 -4.76 9.99 -4.06
C LEU A 25 -5.38 9.03 -3.05
N PHE A 26 -4.86 8.95 -1.82
CA PHE A 26 -5.43 8.15 -0.75
C PHE A 26 -6.85 8.62 -0.38
N VAL A 27 -7.09 9.92 -0.29
CA VAL A 27 -8.46 10.46 -0.12
C VAL A 27 -9.36 9.99 -1.28
N GLY A 28 -8.90 10.12 -2.52
CA GLY A 28 -9.65 9.66 -3.70
C GLY A 28 -9.99 8.16 -3.62
N GLN A 29 -9.02 7.31 -3.22
CA GLN A 29 -9.24 5.89 -3.03
C GLN A 29 -10.34 5.60 -2.02
N ILE A 30 -10.33 6.27 -0.87
CA ILE A 30 -11.34 6.07 0.18
C ILE A 30 -12.73 6.51 -0.30
N LEU A 31 -12.82 7.63 -1.02
CA LEU A 31 -14.11 8.09 -1.58
C LEU A 31 -14.71 7.06 -2.56
N PHE A 32 -13.91 6.48 -3.47
CA PHE A 32 -14.39 5.41 -4.34
C PHE A 32 -14.72 4.12 -3.58
N GLY A 33 -14.02 3.82 -2.50
CA GLY A 33 -14.38 2.73 -1.60
C GLY A 33 -15.75 2.93 -0.93
N LEU A 34 -16.08 4.17 -0.54
CA LEU A 34 -17.40 4.50 -0.01
C LEU A 34 -18.49 4.42 -1.08
N VAL A 35 -18.23 4.88 -2.32
CA VAL A 35 -19.15 4.69 -3.45
C VAL A 35 -19.50 3.22 -3.61
N MET A 36 -18.51 2.33 -3.66
CA MET A 36 -18.72 0.88 -3.71
C MET A 36 -19.48 0.37 -2.49
N GLY A 37 -19.17 0.86 -1.29
CA GLY A 37 -19.88 0.52 -0.06
C GLY A 37 -21.38 0.82 -0.15
N VAL A 38 -21.74 1.98 -0.73
CA VAL A 38 -23.14 2.34 -0.99
C VAL A 38 -23.75 1.45 -2.07
N GLN A 39 -23.02 1.12 -3.13
CA GLN A 39 -23.49 0.24 -4.22
C GLN A 39 -23.74 -1.21 -3.76
N TYR A 40 -23.07 -1.70 -2.72
CA TYR A 40 -23.42 -3.00 -2.10
C TYR A 40 -24.78 -3.00 -1.42
N ILE A 41 -25.30 -1.83 -1.04
CA ILE A 41 -26.61 -1.68 -0.37
C ILE A 41 -27.67 -1.23 -1.37
N PHE A 42 -27.32 -0.27 -2.22
CA PHE A 42 -28.17 0.34 -3.24
C PHE A 42 -27.54 0.11 -4.62
N GLY A 43 -27.79 -1.05 -5.22
CA GLY A 43 -27.10 -1.52 -6.44
C GLY A 43 -27.02 -0.52 -7.58
N ASP A 44 -28.07 0.30 -7.77
CA ASP A 44 -28.18 1.28 -8.85
C ASP A 44 -27.57 2.66 -8.48
N PHE A 45 -26.96 2.79 -7.31
CA PHE A 45 -26.37 4.07 -6.91
C PHE A 45 -25.31 4.55 -7.93
N LEU A 46 -25.52 5.73 -8.47
CA LEU A 46 -24.70 6.37 -9.53
C LEU A 46 -24.69 5.63 -10.88
N PHE A 47 -25.46 4.58 -11.09
CA PHE A 47 -25.61 3.95 -12.41
C PHE A 47 -26.46 4.82 -13.35
N PRO A 48 -26.14 4.95 -14.65
CA PRO A 48 -25.00 4.33 -15.34
C PRO A 48 -23.70 5.17 -15.35
N LEU A 49 -23.64 6.28 -14.59
CA LEU A 49 -22.52 7.21 -14.61
C LEU A 49 -21.25 6.56 -14.05
N ILE A 50 -21.36 5.87 -12.92
CA ILE A 50 -20.24 5.15 -12.27
C ILE A 50 -20.75 3.73 -11.93
N PRO A 51 -20.67 2.76 -12.86
CA PRO A 51 -20.98 1.37 -12.58
C PRO A 51 -20.03 0.78 -11.53
N PHE A 52 -20.46 -0.25 -10.79
CA PHE A 52 -19.68 -0.86 -9.72
C PHE A 52 -18.28 -1.33 -10.14
N ASN A 53 -18.18 -1.95 -11.33
CA ASN A 53 -16.89 -2.40 -11.86
C ASN A 53 -15.92 -1.23 -12.12
N ILE A 54 -16.41 -0.08 -12.56
CA ILE A 54 -15.61 1.13 -12.73
C ILE A 54 -15.20 1.72 -11.38
N ALA A 55 -16.14 1.83 -10.43
CA ALA A 55 -15.82 2.30 -9.08
C ALA A 55 -14.74 1.41 -8.43
N ARG A 56 -14.84 0.08 -8.56
CA ARG A 56 -13.88 -0.89 -8.06
C ARG A 56 -12.51 -0.72 -8.73
N MET A 57 -12.49 -0.61 -10.05
CA MET A 57 -11.26 -0.41 -10.81
C MET A 57 -10.53 0.87 -10.39
N VAL A 58 -11.25 1.99 -10.24
CA VAL A 58 -10.67 3.25 -9.75
C VAL A 58 -10.15 3.10 -8.31
N HIS A 59 -10.93 2.48 -7.42
CA HIS A 59 -10.53 2.24 -6.03
C HIS A 59 -9.23 1.43 -5.92
N THR A 60 -9.12 0.33 -6.68
CA THR A 60 -7.95 -0.56 -6.64
C THR A 60 -6.73 0.04 -7.32
N ASN A 61 -6.90 0.75 -8.43
CA ASN A 61 -5.78 1.43 -9.09
C ASN A 61 -5.26 2.62 -8.27
N LEU A 62 -6.15 3.40 -7.64
CA LEU A 62 -5.74 4.45 -6.73
C LEU A 62 -4.96 3.88 -5.54
N LEU A 63 -5.36 2.71 -4.98
CA LEU A 63 -4.60 2.02 -3.94
C LEU A 63 -3.15 1.82 -4.35
N ILE A 64 -2.91 1.24 -5.51
CA ILE A 64 -1.54 0.96 -5.99
C ILE A 64 -0.78 2.27 -6.23
N VAL A 65 -1.37 3.22 -6.93
CA VAL A 65 -0.68 4.44 -7.36
C VAL A 65 -0.28 5.31 -6.17
N TRP A 66 -1.15 5.48 -5.15
CA TRP A 66 -0.76 6.30 -4.01
C TRP A 66 0.34 5.65 -3.16
N LEU A 67 0.32 4.30 -3.03
CA LEU A 67 1.41 3.58 -2.37
C LEU A 67 2.73 3.72 -3.14
N LEU A 68 2.71 3.65 -4.47
CA LEU A 68 3.90 3.88 -5.28
C LEU A 68 4.45 5.31 -5.11
N PHE A 69 3.59 6.34 -5.09
CA PHE A 69 4.02 7.70 -4.76
C PHE A 69 4.62 7.79 -3.35
N GLY A 70 4.03 7.09 -2.38
CA GLY A 70 4.56 6.98 -1.02
C GLY A 70 5.94 6.33 -0.98
N PHE A 71 6.14 5.21 -1.66
CA PHE A 71 7.42 4.51 -1.74
C PHE A 71 8.49 5.33 -2.48
N MET A 72 8.13 5.98 -3.59
CA MET A 72 9.04 6.87 -4.30
C MET A 72 9.45 8.07 -3.44
N GLY A 73 8.49 8.70 -2.75
CA GLY A 73 8.74 9.78 -1.82
C GLY A 73 9.64 9.36 -0.67
N ALA A 74 9.39 8.20 -0.08
CA ALA A 74 10.24 7.63 0.96
C ALA A 74 11.66 7.35 0.45
N ALA A 75 11.80 6.75 -0.73
CA ALA A 75 13.10 6.48 -1.34
C ALA A 75 13.88 7.78 -1.62
N TYR A 76 13.24 8.81 -2.16
CA TYR A 76 13.87 10.11 -2.40
C TYR A 76 14.28 10.83 -1.11
N TYR A 77 13.65 10.52 0.00
CA TYR A 77 14.04 11.07 1.30
C TYR A 77 15.19 10.26 1.94
N LEU A 78 15.04 8.93 2.04
CA LEU A 78 15.95 8.10 2.82
C LEU A 78 17.26 7.76 2.06
N ILE A 79 17.19 7.56 0.73
CA ILE A 79 18.36 7.13 -0.05
C ILE A 79 19.50 8.17 -0.03
N PRO A 80 19.26 9.47 -0.23
CA PRO A 80 20.33 10.47 -0.08
C PRO A 80 20.98 10.42 1.30
N GLU A 81 20.19 10.28 2.36
CA GLU A 81 20.71 10.25 3.73
C GLU A 81 21.52 8.98 4.01
N GLU A 82 21.04 7.83 3.57
CA GLU A 82 21.73 6.56 3.72
C GLU A 82 22.98 6.45 2.84
N ALA A 83 22.95 7.01 1.63
CA ALA A 83 24.08 7.06 0.72
C ALA A 83 25.09 8.15 1.08
N ASP A 84 24.76 9.01 2.05
CA ASP A 84 25.58 10.15 2.49
C ASP A 84 25.94 11.11 1.35
N ARG A 85 24.96 11.42 0.48
CA ARG A 85 25.13 12.33 -0.65
C ARG A 85 23.81 12.84 -1.20
N GLU A 86 23.87 13.96 -1.93
CA GLU A 86 22.73 14.49 -2.68
C GLU A 86 22.21 13.47 -3.71
N LEU A 87 20.91 13.51 -3.99
CA LEU A 87 20.27 12.74 -5.06
C LEU A 87 20.98 13.02 -6.39
N HIS A 88 21.18 12.00 -7.20
CA HIS A 88 21.87 12.11 -8.47
C HIS A 88 21.30 13.21 -9.37
N SER A 89 19.97 13.27 -9.49
CA SER A 89 19.28 14.31 -10.25
C SER A 89 17.93 14.71 -9.65
N PRO A 90 17.87 15.76 -8.82
CA PRO A 90 16.60 16.30 -8.33
C PRO A 90 15.66 16.75 -9.46
N LYS A 91 16.23 17.25 -10.58
CA LYS A 91 15.45 17.68 -11.76
C LYS A 91 14.74 16.49 -12.41
N LEU A 92 15.43 15.37 -12.57
CA LEU A 92 14.83 14.13 -13.09
C LEU A 92 13.70 13.65 -12.17
N ALA A 93 13.91 13.66 -10.86
CA ALA A 93 12.88 13.28 -9.91
C ALA A 93 11.61 14.13 -10.04
N MET A 94 11.74 15.46 -10.17
CA MET A 94 10.60 16.35 -10.37
C MET A 94 9.95 16.17 -11.73
N PHE A 95 10.70 15.90 -12.79
CA PHE A 95 10.16 15.56 -14.10
C PHE A 95 9.31 14.29 -14.02
N LEU A 96 9.85 13.22 -13.41
CA LEU A 96 9.13 11.95 -13.24
C LEU A 96 7.89 12.09 -12.36
N PHE A 97 7.91 12.97 -11.35
CA PHE A 97 6.72 13.30 -10.57
C PHE A 97 5.58 13.79 -11.46
N TRP A 98 5.84 14.78 -12.31
CA TRP A 98 4.81 15.34 -13.18
C TRP A 98 4.34 14.34 -14.24
N VAL A 99 5.26 13.59 -14.87
CA VAL A 99 4.89 12.55 -15.84
C VAL A 99 3.98 11.52 -15.20
N PHE A 100 4.35 11.01 -14.02
CA PHE A 100 3.58 9.96 -13.34
C PHE A 100 2.24 10.49 -12.81
N ALA A 101 2.21 11.70 -12.24
CA ALA A 101 0.98 12.31 -11.74
C ALA A 101 -0.01 12.59 -12.88
N ILE A 102 0.44 13.18 -13.98
CA ILE A 102 -0.41 13.48 -15.13
C ILE A 102 -0.92 12.17 -15.77
N ALA A 103 -0.03 11.20 -16.01
CA ALA A 103 -0.43 9.91 -16.57
C ALA A 103 -1.43 9.17 -15.67
N GLY A 104 -1.22 9.20 -14.35
CA GLY A 104 -2.15 8.60 -13.38
C GLY A 104 -3.52 9.26 -13.42
N VAL A 105 -3.58 10.60 -13.38
CA VAL A 105 -4.85 11.35 -13.47
C VAL A 105 -5.57 11.07 -14.80
N LEU A 106 -4.86 11.13 -15.92
CA LEU A 106 -5.45 10.84 -17.23
C LEU A 106 -5.96 9.40 -17.32
N THR A 107 -5.27 8.44 -16.70
CA THR A 107 -5.73 7.04 -16.67
C THR A 107 -7.03 6.90 -15.86
N ILE A 108 -7.14 7.52 -14.70
CA ILE A 108 -8.36 7.51 -13.89
C ILE A 108 -9.53 8.20 -14.61
N LEU A 109 -9.28 9.35 -15.23
CA LEU A 109 -10.28 10.02 -16.07
C LEU A 109 -10.68 9.16 -17.27
N GLY A 110 -9.72 8.44 -17.84
CA GLY A 110 -9.98 7.47 -18.90
C GLY A 110 -10.92 6.35 -18.44
N TYR A 111 -10.73 5.79 -17.26
CA TYR A 111 -11.63 4.78 -16.70
C TYR A 111 -13.06 5.28 -16.52
N LEU A 112 -13.22 6.55 -16.14
CA LEU A 112 -14.52 7.14 -15.89
C LEU A 112 -15.27 7.55 -17.17
N PHE A 113 -14.56 8.02 -18.19
CA PHE A 113 -15.18 8.71 -19.32
C PHE A 113 -14.93 8.08 -20.69
N VAL A 114 -13.94 7.20 -20.85
CA VAL A 114 -13.62 6.58 -22.15
C VAL A 114 -14.40 5.27 -22.34
N PRO A 115 -15.14 5.12 -23.43
CA PRO A 115 -15.92 3.88 -23.70
C PRO A 115 -15.00 2.77 -24.24
N TYR A 116 -14.15 2.20 -23.40
CA TYR A 116 -13.13 1.22 -23.78
C TYR A 116 -13.69 0.01 -24.52
N ALA A 117 -14.86 -0.51 -24.10
CA ALA A 117 -15.50 -1.63 -24.80
C ALA A 117 -15.89 -1.27 -26.26
N GLY A 118 -16.33 -0.03 -26.47
CA GLY A 118 -16.61 0.51 -27.81
C GLY A 118 -15.33 0.65 -28.63
N LEU A 119 -14.25 1.15 -28.04
CA LEU A 119 -12.96 1.29 -28.71
C LEU A 119 -12.36 -0.08 -29.08
N ALA A 120 -12.40 -1.08 -28.22
CA ALA A 120 -11.97 -2.44 -28.52
C ALA A 120 -12.73 -3.01 -29.71
N LYS A 121 -14.06 -2.86 -29.74
CA LYS A 121 -14.90 -3.30 -30.84
C LYS A 121 -14.58 -2.57 -32.16
N MET A 122 -14.29 -1.26 -32.10
CA MET A 122 -13.97 -0.46 -33.28
C MET A 122 -12.59 -0.76 -33.85
N THR A 123 -11.61 -1.02 -32.98
CA THR A 123 -10.23 -1.26 -33.39
C THR A 123 -9.92 -2.73 -33.66
N GLY A 124 -10.81 -3.64 -33.25
CA GLY A 124 -10.56 -5.09 -33.29
C GLY A 124 -9.36 -5.53 -32.44
N ASN A 125 -8.96 -4.69 -31.49
CA ASN A 125 -7.77 -4.92 -30.68
C ASN A 125 -8.09 -4.76 -29.18
N ASP A 126 -8.21 -5.90 -28.51
CA ASP A 126 -8.53 -5.97 -27.07
C ASP A 126 -7.35 -5.52 -26.17
N LEU A 127 -6.15 -5.39 -26.71
CA LEU A 127 -4.98 -4.94 -25.95
C LEU A 127 -4.94 -3.42 -25.74
N TRP A 128 -5.65 -2.66 -26.56
CA TRP A 128 -5.71 -1.22 -26.44
C TRP A 128 -6.43 -0.77 -25.16
N PRO A 129 -7.61 -1.28 -24.87
CA PRO A 129 -8.30 -0.99 -23.62
C PRO A 129 -8.19 -2.18 -22.66
N THR A 130 -7.03 -2.48 -22.14
CA THR A 130 -6.79 -3.64 -21.26
C THR A 130 -7.56 -3.60 -19.95
N MET A 131 -8.87 -3.63 -19.96
CA MET A 131 -9.72 -3.61 -18.77
C MET A 131 -9.96 -4.98 -18.12
N GLY A 132 -9.30 -6.04 -18.59
CA GLY A 132 -9.64 -7.41 -18.21
C GLY A 132 -8.90 -8.00 -17.01
N ARG A 133 -7.83 -7.39 -16.53
CA ARG A 133 -7.00 -7.92 -15.44
C ARG A 133 -7.04 -6.99 -14.25
N GLU A 134 -7.60 -7.45 -13.15
CA GLU A 134 -7.66 -6.70 -11.90
C GLU A 134 -6.26 -6.25 -11.45
N PHE A 135 -6.12 -5.01 -11.01
CA PHE A 135 -4.88 -4.28 -10.70
C PHE A 135 -3.99 -3.95 -11.91
N LEU A 136 -4.25 -4.50 -13.08
CA LEU A 136 -3.47 -4.31 -14.31
C LEU A 136 -4.33 -3.80 -15.48
N GLU A 137 -5.40 -3.10 -15.16
CA GLU A 137 -6.40 -2.61 -16.13
C GLU A 137 -5.88 -1.46 -17.00
N GLN A 138 -4.71 -0.90 -16.69
CA GLN A 138 -4.16 0.26 -17.40
C GLN A 138 -4.00 -0.04 -18.89
N PRO A 139 -4.34 0.91 -19.78
CA PRO A 139 -4.06 0.79 -21.20
C PRO A 139 -2.57 0.55 -21.49
N LEU A 140 -2.27 -0.11 -22.60
CA LEU A 140 -0.90 -0.46 -22.98
C LEU A 140 0.04 0.75 -22.97
N VAL A 141 -0.42 1.90 -23.48
CA VAL A 141 0.36 3.16 -23.48
C VAL A 141 0.72 3.60 -22.06
N THR A 142 -0.23 3.50 -21.12
CA THR A 142 0.02 3.82 -19.72
C THR A 142 1.01 2.83 -19.09
N LYS A 143 0.89 1.52 -19.38
CA LYS A 143 1.86 0.51 -18.90
C LYS A 143 3.28 0.80 -19.40
N MET A 144 3.43 1.18 -20.68
CA MET A 144 4.73 1.61 -21.21
C MET A 144 5.26 2.85 -20.52
N GLY A 145 4.38 3.85 -20.25
CA GLY A 145 4.72 5.05 -19.48
C GLY A 145 5.18 4.70 -18.05
N ILE A 146 4.53 3.76 -17.39
CA ILE A 146 4.95 3.26 -16.07
C ILE A 146 6.37 2.68 -16.13
N VAL A 147 6.70 1.90 -17.14
CA VAL A 147 8.06 1.35 -17.34
C VAL A 147 9.09 2.47 -17.47
N VAL A 148 8.80 3.49 -18.30
CA VAL A 148 9.70 4.64 -18.48
C VAL A 148 9.93 5.39 -17.17
N VAL A 149 8.85 5.67 -16.43
CA VAL A 149 8.95 6.33 -15.10
C VAL A 149 9.76 5.47 -14.14
N CYS A 150 9.52 4.16 -14.12
CA CYS A 150 10.23 3.22 -13.26
C CYS A 150 11.72 3.16 -13.58
N LEU A 151 12.10 3.07 -14.86
CA LEU A 151 13.50 3.07 -15.28
C LEU A 151 14.20 4.40 -14.95
N GLY A 152 13.54 5.53 -15.16
CA GLY A 152 14.08 6.85 -14.78
C GLY A 152 14.25 6.99 -13.27
N PHE A 153 13.31 6.48 -12.49
CA PHE A 153 13.39 6.44 -11.03
C PHE A 153 14.54 5.55 -10.55
N LEU A 154 14.62 4.31 -11.04
CA LEU A 154 15.70 3.38 -10.70
C LEU A 154 17.08 3.91 -11.10
N TYR A 155 17.19 4.55 -12.26
CA TYR A 155 18.43 5.21 -12.66
C TYR A 155 18.85 6.28 -11.65
N ASN A 156 17.92 7.16 -11.26
CA ASN A 156 18.22 8.27 -10.37
C ASN A 156 18.65 7.80 -8.97
N VAL A 157 17.85 6.91 -8.35
CA VAL A 157 18.18 6.38 -7.02
C VAL A 157 19.37 5.42 -7.06
N GLY A 158 19.46 4.57 -8.10
CA GLY A 158 20.55 3.65 -8.31
C GLY A 158 21.90 4.37 -8.45
N MET A 159 21.97 5.43 -9.25
CA MET A 159 23.19 6.25 -9.39
C MET A 159 23.54 6.95 -8.09
N THR A 160 22.58 7.29 -7.24
CA THR A 160 22.82 7.84 -5.91
C THR A 160 23.50 6.79 -5.03
N VAL A 161 22.96 5.57 -4.96
CA VAL A 161 23.49 4.47 -4.16
C VAL A 161 24.87 4.01 -4.67
N LEU A 162 25.01 3.84 -5.99
CA LEU A 162 26.26 3.36 -6.59
C LEU A 162 27.44 4.30 -6.31
N LYS A 163 27.21 5.61 -6.32
CA LYS A 163 28.25 6.64 -6.09
C LYS A 163 28.36 7.06 -4.62
N GLY A 164 27.50 6.57 -3.73
CA GLY A 164 27.45 6.89 -2.31
C GLY A 164 27.85 5.73 -1.41
N ARG A 165 27.61 5.91 -0.11
CA ARG A 165 27.78 4.85 0.89
C ARG A 165 26.71 3.77 0.68
N LYS A 166 27.12 2.51 0.77
CA LYS A 166 26.23 1.35 0.67
C LYS A 166 25.90 0.86 2.06
N THR A 167 24.62 0.90 2.42
CA THR A 167 24.07 0.38 3.69
C THR A 167 23.13 -0.77 3.40
N ALA A 168 22.86 -1.62 4.39
CA ALA A 168 21.89 -2.69 4.26
C ALA A 168 20.48 -2.15 3.86
N ILE A 169 20.09 -1.01 4.43
CA ILE A 169 18.82 -0.34 4.09
C ILE A 169 18.78 0.04 2.60
N ASN A 170 19.83 0.67 2.07
CA ASN A 170 19.91 1.01 0.66
C ASN A 170 19.86 -0.23 -0.25
N VAL A 171 20.58 -1.29 0.12
CA VAL A 171 20.63 -2.53 -0.66
C VAL A 171 19.25 -3.20 -0.68
N VAL A 172 18.61 -3.35 0.48
CA VAL A 172 17.26 -3.95 0.57
C VAL A 172 16.22 -3.10 -0.17
N MET A 173 16.25 -1.78 0.00
CA MET A 173 15.36 -0.86 -0.75
C MET A 173 15.54 -1.01 -2.25
N MET A 174 16.78 -1.00 -2.75
CA MET A 174 17.06 -1.16 -4.18
C MET A 174 16.66 -2.54 -4.69
N THR A 175 16.84 -3.60 -3.92
CA THR A 175 16.39 -4.95 -4.29
C THR A 175 14.88 -4.99 -4.45
N GLY A 176 14.14 -4.41 -3.51
CA GLY A 176 12.68 -4.30 -3.61
C GLY A 176 12.24 -3.48 -4.84
N LEU A 177 12.85 -2.32 -5.07
CA LEU A 177 12.52 -1.46 -6.21
C LEU A 177 12.85 -2.09 -7.56
N ILE A 178 13.99 -2.78 -7.69
CA ILE A 178 14.36 -3.51 -8.91
C ILE A 178 13.41 -4.69 -9.12
N GLY A 179 13.12 -5.45 -8.06
CA GLY A 179 12.17 -6.55 -8.11
C GLY A 179 10.78 -6.09 -8.56
N LEU A 180 10.30 -4.95 -8.04
CA LEU A 180 9.04 -4.33 -8.45
C LEU A 180 9.02 -4.06 -9.96
N ALA A 181 10.09 -3.49 -10.52
CA ALA A 181 10.21 -3.22 -11.95
C ALA A 181 10.22 -4.50 -12.78
N VAL A 182 11.01 -5.50 -12.36
CA VAL A 182 11.15 -6.78 -13.08
C VAL A 182 9.82 -7.54 -13.10
N MET A 183 9.14 -7.63 -11.94
CA MET A 183 7.85 -8.33 -11.87
C MET A 183 6.78 -7.64 -12.72
N PHE A 184 6.80 -6.32 -12.85
CA PHE A 184 5.85 -5.59 -13.71
C PHE A 184 5.93 -5.97 -15.18
N LEU A 185 7.08 -6.45 -15.66
CA LEU A 185 7.21 -6.88 -17.06
C LEU A 185 6.27 -8.03 -17.43
N PHE A 186 5.89 -8.87 -16.47
CA PHE A 186 4.89 -9.93 -16.70
C PHE A 186 3.48 -9.39 -16.97
N ALA A 187 3.20 -8.12 -16.65
CA ALA A 187 1.94 -7.46 -17.00
C ALA A 187 1.71 -7.31 -18.51
N PHE A 188 2.77 -7.44 -19.32
CA PHE A 188 2.70 -7.40 -20.78
C PHE A 188 2.46 -8.78 -21.39
N TYR A 189 2.61 -9.86 -20.65
CA TYR A 189 2.32 -11.21 -21.12
C TYR A 189 0.83 -11.50 -21.01
N ASN A 190 0.16 -11.67 -22.14
CA ASN A 190 -1.28 -11.85 -22.23
C ASN A 190 -1.61 -13.12 -23.04
N PRO A 191 -1.46 -14.33 -22.45
CA PRO A 191 -1.73 -15.58 -23.14
C PRO A 191 -3.25 -15.81 -23.29
N GLU A 192 -3.66 -16.52 -24.35
CA GLU A 192 -5.05 -16.90 -24.59
C GLU A 192 -5.56 -17.93 -23.57
N ASN A 193 -4.68 -18.78 -23.04
CA ASN A 193 -5.04 -19.81 -22.06
C ASN A 193 -5.26 -19.18 -20.68
N LEU A 194 -6.47 -19.33 -20.13
CA LEU A 194 -6.87 -18.71 -18.85
C LEU A 194 -5.98 -19.14 -17.67
N THR A 195 -5.60 -20.43 -17.59
CA THR A 195 -4.71 -20.90 -16.50
C THR A 195 -3.34 -20.25 -16.58
N ARG A 196 -2.77 -20.14 -17.80
CA ARG A 196 -1.49 -19.44 -18.02
C ARG A 196 -1.62 -17.95 -17.71
N ASP A 197 -2.72 -17.32 -18.11
CA ASP A 197 -2.99 -15.91 -17.82
C ASP A 197 -3.03 -15.66 -16.31
N LYS A 198 -3.80 -16.43 -15.57
CA LYS A 198 -3.89 -16.32 -14.12
C LYS A 198 -2.56 -16.62 -13.41
N PHE A 199 -1.81 -17.62 -13.90
CA PHE A 199 -0.50 -17.95 -13.35
C PHE A 199 0.47 -16.76 -13.43
N TYR A 200 0.63 -16.13 -14.60
CA TYR A 200 1.54 -15.00 -14.77
C TYR A 200 0.98 -13.68 -14.24
N TRP A 201 -0.34 -13.52 -14.16
CA TRP A 201 -0.95 -12.37 -13.49
C TRP A 201 -0.56 -12.32 -12.01
N TRP A 202 -0.58 -13.46 -11.33
CA TRP A 202 -0.18 -13.54 -9.92
C TRP A 202 1.32 -13.36 -9.71
N TYR A 203 2.15 -13.62 -10.71
CA TYR A 203 3.55 -13.20 -10.69
C TYR A 203 3.73 -11.70 -10.54
N VAL A 204 2.83 -10.89 -11.10
CA VAL A 204 2.85 -9.46 -10.88
C VAL A 204 2.25 -9.13 -9.52
N VAL A 205 1.00 -9.51 -9.28
CA VAL A 205 0.21 -9.02 -8.15
C VAL A 205 0.72 -9.58 -6.83
N HIS A 206 0.92 -10.90 -6.72
CA HIS A 206 1.38 -11.51 -5.47
C HIS A 206 2.83 -11.16 -5.16
N LEU A 207 3.76 -11.33 -6.12
CA LEU A 207 5.17 -11.03 -5.86
C LEU A 207 5.44 -9.54 -5.64
N TRP A 208 4.56 -8.65 -6.13
CA TRP A 208 4.59 -7.26 -5.72
C TRP A 208 4.28 -7.15 -4.23
N VAL A 209 3.16 -7.69 -3.79
CA VAL A 209 2.61 -7.49 -2.45
C VAL A 209 3.37 -8.32 -1.41
N GLU A 210 3.53 -9.63 -1.64
CA GLU A 210 4.09 -10.59 -0.68
C GLU A 210 5.55 -10.98 -0.99
N GLY A 211 6.27 -10.08 -1.64
CA GLY A 211 7.67 -10.25 -1.94
C GLY A 211 8.38 -8.91 -1.90
N VAL A 212 8.33 -8.16 -3.02
CA VAL A 212 9.17 -6.97 -3.17
C VAL A 212 8.69 -5.75 -2.38
N TRP A 213 7.38 -5.57 -2.17
CA TRP A 213 6.87 -4.48 -1.32
C TRP A 213 7.21 -4.69 0.15
N GLU A 214 7.30 -5.94 0.62
CA GLU A 214 7.76 -6.25 1.97
C GLU A 214 9.21 -5.81 2.19
N LEU A 215 10.07 -5.95 1.18
CA LEU A 215 11.44 -5.46 1.25
C LEU A 215 11.46 -3.93 1.37
N ILE A 216 10.66 -3.23 0.57
CA ILE A 216 10.53 -1.77 0.62
C ILE A 216 10.04 -1.33 2.01
N MET A 217 8.97 -1.98 2.52
CA MET A 217 8.40 -1.73 3.84
C MET A 217 9.42 -1.97 4.95
N ALA A 218 10.16 -3.10 4.90
CA ALA A 218 11.17 -3.43 5.88
C ALA A 218 12.32 -2.41 5.90
N ALA A 219 12.77 -1.94 4.73
CA ALA A 219 13.79 -0.90 4.62
C ALA A 219 13.30 0.45 5.19
N MET A 220 12.07 0.85 4.87
CA MET A 220 11.45 2.06 5.40
C MET A 220 11.30 2.00 6.92
N LEU A 221 10.80 0.88 7.45
CA LEU A 221 10.63 0.67 8.89
C LEU A 221 11.97 0.68 9.62
N ALA A 222 12.97 -0.04 9.11
CA ALA A 222 14.30 -0.07 9.68
C ALA A 222 14.93 1.34 9.74
N TYR A 223 14.79 2.11 8.65
CA TYR A 223 15.25 3.49 8.62
C TYR A 223 14.57 4.36 9.71
N VAL A 224 13.25 4.34 9.77
CA VAL A 224 12.49 5.12 10.76
C VAL A 224 12.85 4.69 12.17
N LEU A 225 12.95 3.38 12.46
CA LEU A 225 13.31 2.88 13.79
C LEU A 225 14.72 3.31 14.22
N ILE A 226 15.72 3.30 13.33
CA ILE A 226 17.05 3.86 13.63
C ILE A 226 16.92 5.32 14.09
N LYS A 227 16.12 6.10 13.38
CA LYS A 227 15.99 7.54 13.64
C LYS A 227 15.24 7.84 14.93
N ILE A 228 14.17 7.11 15.24
CA ILE A 228 13.34 7.39 16.41
C ILE A 228 13.89 6.76 17.70
N THR A 229 14.56 5.60 17.63
CA THR A 229 15.06 4.90 18.82
C THR A 229 16.51 5.20 19.17
N GLY A 230 17.33 5.53 18.18
CA GLY A 230 18.77 5.71 18.33
C GLY A 230 19.52 4.41 18.65
N VAL A 231 18.93 3.24 18.42
CA VAL A 231 19.57 1.93 18.59
C VAL A 231 20.67 1.75 17.54
N ASP A 232 21.69 0.94 17.87
CA ASP A 232 22.80 0.69 16.98
C ASP A 232 22.35 0.11 15.64
N ARG A 233 22.85 0.69 14.57
CA ARG A 233 22.54 0.31 13.19
C ARG A 233 22.79 -1.17 12.94
N GLU A 234 23.89 -1.74 13.46
CA GLU A 234 24.25 -3.13 13.26
C GLU A 234 23.18 -4.12 13.74
N VAL A 235 22.53 -3.81 14.86
CA VAL A 235 21.42 -4.63 15.40
C VAL A 235 20.23 -4.60 14.45
N ILE A 236 19.92 -3.42 13.92
CA ILE A 236 18.79 -3.22 13.01
C ILE A 236 19.05 -3.91 11.67
N GLU A 237 20.26 -3.80 11.13
CA GLU A 237 20.64 -4.43 9.87
C GLU A 237 20.63 -5.97 9.96
N LYS A 238 21.02 -6.56 11.07
CA LYS A 238 20.90 -8.02 11.29
C LYS A 238 19.45 -8.50 11.26
N TRP A 239 18.56 -7.77 11.94
CA TRP A 239 17.12 -8.08 11.89
C TRP A 239 16.52 -7.90 10.50
N LEU A 240 16.94 -6.85 9.78
CA LEU A 240 16.50 -6.58 8.42
C LEU A 240 16.81 -7.76 7.49
N TYR A 241 18.02 -8.32 7.55
CA TYR A 241 18.39 -9.48 6.75
C TYR A 241 17.56 -10.73 7.09
N VAL A 242 17.25 -10.96 8.36
CA VAL A 242 16.39 -12.08 8.78
C VAL A 242 14.99 -11.92 8.19
N ILE A 243 14.39 -10.72 8.31
CA ILE A 243 13.06 -10.44 7.79
C ILE A 243 13.01 -10.63 6.27
N VAL A 244 14.01 -10.07 5.56
CA VAL A 244 14.10 -10.18 4.10
C VAL A 244 14.24 -11.63 3.63
N ALA A 245 15.10 -12.42 4.30
CA ALA A 245 15.27 -13.84 3.96
C ALA A 245 13.96 -14.63 4.16
N MET A 246 13.25 -14.37 5.25
CA MET A 246 11.96 -15.01 5.54
C MET A 246 10.91 -14.60 4.52
N ALA A 247 10.78 -13.29 4.21
CA ALA A 247 9.83 -12.77 3.24
C ALA A 247 10.05 -13.35 1.83
N LEU A 248 11.31 -13.45 1.37
CA LEU A 248 11.60 -14.03 0.06
C LEU A 248 11.32 -15.54 0.00
N ILE A 249 11.61 -16.29 1.07
CA ILE A 249 11.35 -17.74 1.10
C ILE A 249 9.85 -18.01 1.12
N SER A 250 9.08 -17.34 1.97
CA SER A 250 7.63 -17.52 2.05
C SER A 250 6.91 -16.92 0.85
N GLY A 251 7.21 -15.69 0.46
CA GLY A 251 6.49 -14.96 -0.58
C GLY A 251 6.66 -15.56 -1.98
N ILE A 252 7.89 -15.96 -2.38
CA ILE A 252 8.10 -16.48 -3.74
C ILE A 252 7.34 -17.79 -3.97
N LEU A 253 7.43 -18.74 -3.07
CA LEU A 253 6.76 -20.03 -3.22
C LEU A 253 5.31 -20.00 -2.67
N GLY A 254 5.01 -19.08 -1.76
CA GLY A 254 3.66 -18.76 -1.30
C GLY A 254 2.72 -18.33 -2.42
N THR A 255 3.24 -17.76 -3.53
CA THR A 255 2.46 -17.49 -4.76
C THR A 255 1.58 -18.69 -5.15
N GLY A 256 1.98 -19.91 -4.80
CA GLY A 256 1.23 -21.13 -5.05
C GLY A 256 -0.20 -21.12 -4.52
N HIS A 257 -0.53 -20.35 -3.47
CA HIS A 257 -1.89 -20.26 -2.96
C HIS A 257 -2.87 -19.55 -3.94
N HIS A 258 -2.37 -18.76 -4.87
CA HIS A 258 -3.18 -18.17 -5.95
C HIS A 258 -3.40 -19.13 -7.12
N TYR A 259 -2.75 -20.29 -7.13
CA TYR A 259 -2.90 -21.31 -8.18
C TYR A 259 -3.94 -22.37 -7.83
N PHE A 260 -4.53 -22.28 -6.63
CA PHE A 260 -5.67 -23.11 -6.25
C PHE A 260 -6.85 -22.84 -7.20
N TRP A 261 -7.51 -23.90 -7.63
CA TRP A 261 -8.78 -23.86 -8.38
C TRP A 261 -8.74 -23.20 -9.78
N ILE A 262 -7.56 -22.85 -10.30
CA ILE A 262 -7.42 -22.24 -11.65
C ILE A 262 -7.09 -23.25 -12.76
N GLY A 263 -7.06 -24.55 -12.45
CA GLY A 263 -6.64 -25.59 -13.40
C GLY A 263 -5.13 -25.81 -13.47
N ALA A 264 -4.37 -25.28 -12.52
CA ALA A 264 -2.94 -25.56 -12.35
C ALA A 264 -2.72 -26.97 -11.76
N PRO A 265 -1.51 -27.58 -11.93
CA PRO A 265 -1.18 -28.89 -11.36
C PRO A 265 -1.42 -28.93 -9.84
N THR A 266 -1.94 -30.07 -9.37
CA THR A 266 -2.32 -30.26 -7.95
C THR A 266 -1.17 -30.14 -6.95
N VAL A 267 0.08 -30.23 -7.39
CA VAL A 267 1.26 -29.97 -6.55
C VAL A 267 1.22 -28.58 -5.90
N TRP A 268 0.59 -27.60 -6.55
CA TRP A 268 0.45 -26.25 -6.02
C TRP A 268 -0.43 -26.16 -4.78
N LEU A 269 -1.37 -27.09 -4.57
CA LEU A 269 -2.13 -27.17 -3.33
C LEU A 269 -1.22 -27.40 -2.10
N TRP A 270 -0.18 -28.19 -2.28
CA TRP A 270 0.83 -28.45 -1.25
C TRP A 270 1.85 -27.32 -1.15
N VAL A 271 2.45 -26.94 -2.25
CA VAL A 271 3.48 -25.87 -2.28
C VAL A 271 2.90 -24.57 -1.72
N GLY A 272 1.74 -24.14 -2.24
CA GLY A 272 1.08 -22.93 -1.75
C GLY A 272 0.76 -23.01 -0.26
N SER A 273 0.12 -24.09 0.21
CA SER A 273 -0.25 -24.23 1.62
C SER A 273 0.97 -24.25 2.55
N ILE A 274 2.05 -24.99 2.20
CA ILE A 274 3.25 -25.09 3.06
C ILE A 274 3.95 -23.73 3.17
N PHE A 275 4.21 -23.07 2.04
CA PHE A 275 4.96 -21.80 2.07
C PHE A 275 4.14 -20.63 2.60
N SER A 276 2.83 -20.61 2.36
CA SER A 276 1.94 -19.62 2.99
C SER A 276 1.80 -19.83 4.50
N THR A 277 2.02 -21.04 5.02
CA THR A 277 2.12 -21.26 6.47
C THR A 277 3.31 -20.51 7.09
N LEU A 278 4.32 -20.19 6.30
CA LEU A 278 5.51 -19.45 6.75
C LEU A 278 5.35 -17.92 6.66
N GLU A 279 4.36 -17.41 5.92
CA GLU A 279 4.13 -15.98 5.72
C GLU A 279 3.91 -15.16 7.01
N PRO A 280 3.26 -15.68 8.08
CA PRO A 280 3.19 -14.97 9.34
C PRO A 280 4.55 -14.66 9.98
N LEU A 281 5.58 -15.48 9.69
CA LEU A 281 6.88 -15.41 10.37
C LEU A 281 7.63 -14.08 10.11
N PRO A 282 7.79 -13.57 8.86
CA PRO A 282 8.46 -12.28 8.64
C PRO A 282 7.73 -11.13 9.34
N PHE A 283 6.40 -11.13 9.34
CA PHE A 283 5.61 -10.11 10.05
C PHE A 283 5.73 -10.22 11.56
N PHE A 284 5.73 -11.43 12.10
CA PHE A 284 5.98 -11.65 13.53
C PHE A 284 7.39 -11.21 13.93
N ALA A 285 8.39 -11.53 13.09
CA ALA A 285 9.76 -11.06 13.29
C ALA A 285 9.83 -9.52 13.28
N MET A 286 9.06 -8.84 12.42
CA MET A 286 8.96 -7.37 12.43
C MET A 286 8.35 -6.84 13.73
N VAL A 287 7.33 -7.49 14.29
CA VAL A 287 6.76 -7.12 15.59
C VAL A 287 7.83 -7.22 16.67
N LEU A 288 8.47 -8.39 16.80
CA LEU A 288 9.53 -8.61 17.79
C LEU A 288 10.68 -7.60 17.62
N PHE A 289 11.08 -7.36 16.39
CA PHE A 289 12.09 -6.37 16.05
C PHE A 289 11.73 -4.97 16.54
N ALA A 290 10.55 -4.46 16.17
CA ALA A 290 10.15 -3.11 16.51
C ALA A 290 9.99 -2.92 18.03
N PHE A 291 9.35 -3.86 18.73
CA PHE A 291 9.22 -3.82 20.19
C PHE A 291 10.58 -3.89 20.89
N ASN A 292 11.49 -4.76 20.42
CA ASN A 292 12.84 -4.85 20.96
C ASN A 292 13.61 -3.52 20.76
N MET A 293 13.47 -2.88 19.59
CA MET A 293 14.10 -1.58 19.34
C MET A 293 13.56 -0.48 20.24
N VAL A 294 12.25 -0.43 20.46
CA VAL A 294 11.64 0.55 21.36
C VAL A 294 12.07 0.30 22.82
N ASN A 295 12.14 -0.96 23.25
CA ASN A 295 12.61 -1.30 24.60
C ASN A 295 14.09 -0.94 24.83
N ARG A 296 14.92 -1.05 23.78
CA ARG A 296 16.36 -0.70 23.82
C ARG A 296 16.65 0.74 23.44
N ARG A 297 15.61 1.58 23.25
CA ARG A 297 15.81 2.96 22.81
C ARG A 297 16.79 3.70 23.73
N ARG A 298 17.70 4.45 23.13
CA ARG A 298 18.68 5.27 23.82
C ARG A 298 18.21 6.71 24.03
N ARG A 299 17.10 7.09 23.37
CA ARG A 299 16.48 8.41 23.49
C ARG A 299 14.98 8.33 23.26
N GLU A 300 14.25 9.26 23.85
CA GLU A 300 12.85 9.50 23.47
C GLU A 300 12.81 10.46 22.29
N HIS A 301 12.14 10.05 21.22
CA HIS A 301 11.96 10.92 20.06
C HIS A 301 10.78 11.86 20.29
N PRO A 302 10.91 13.18 19.96
CA PRO A 302 9.83 14.15 20.19
C PRO A 302 8.58 13.87 19.35
N ASN A 303 8.69 13.16 18.22
CA ASN A 303 7.57 12.80 17.36
C ASN A 303 6.94 11.47 17.79
N LYS A 304 6.01 11.57 18.76
CA LYS A 304 5.27 10.42 19.30
C LYS A 304 4.30 9.81 18.29
N ALA A 305 3.73 10.65 17.40
CA ALA A 305 2.82 10.17 16.36
C ALA A 305 3.55 9.24 15.38
N ALA A 306 4.72 9.62 14.88
CA ALA A 306 5.52 8.74 14.02
C ALA A 306 5.90 7.43 14.70
N SER A 307 6.19 7.46 16.00
CA SER A 307 6.46 6.25 16.79
C SER A 307 5.22 5.34 16.89
N LEU A 308 4.04 5.93 17.11
CA LEU A 308 2.77 5.21 17.16
C LEU A 308 2.46 4.55 15.80
N TRP A 309 2.61 5.27 14.70
CA TRP A 309 2.43 4.74 13.35
C TRP A 309 3.41 3.59 13.04
N ALA A 310 4.69 3.72 13.42
CA ALA A 310 5.69 2.67 13.23
C ALA A 310 5.35 1.39 13.99
N MET A 311 4.94 1.50 15.25
CA MET A 311 4.52 0.34 16.04
C MET A 311 3.21 -0.25 15.54
N GLY A 312 2.26 0.60 15.18
CA GLY A 312 0.99 0.19 14.56
C GLY A 312 1.21 -0.60 13.27
N THR A 313 2.11 -0.15 12.41
CA THR A 313 2.48 -0.87 11.17
C THR A 313 2.83 -2.33 11.46
N THR A 314 3.70 -2.60 12.42
CA THR A 314 4.16 -3.98 12.68
C THR A 314 3.02 -4.86 13.18
N VAL A 315 2.20 -4.36 14.11
CA VAL A 315 1.09 -5.12 14.70
C VAL A 315 0.00 -5.38 13.66
N THR A 316 -0.41 -4.36 12.92
CA THR A 316 -1.50 -4.51 11.94
C THR A 316 -1.07 -5.27 10.69
N ALA A 317 0.20 -5.18 10.26
CA ALA A 317 0.74 -6.03 9.22
C ALA A 317 0.75 -7.51 9.63
N PHE A 318 1.19 -7.80 10.86
CA PHE A 318 1.13 -9.16 11.40
C PHE A 318 -0.31 -9.70 11.47
N LEU A 319 -1.27 -8.90 11.91
CA LEU A 319 -2.67 -9.32 11.95
C LEU A 319 -3.26 -9.49 10.54
N GLY A 320 -3.07 -8.51 9.64
CA GLY A 320 -3.70 -8.47 8.34
C GLY A 320 -3.04 -9.37 7.30
N ALA A 321 -1.76 -9.20 7.05
CA ALA A 321 -1.01 -10.00 6.09
C ALA A 321 -0.64 -11.36 6.69
N GLY A 322 -0.12 -11.39 7.93
CA GLY A 322 0.28 -12.62 8.58
C GLY A 322 -0.92 -13.51 8.96
N VAL A 323 -1.72 -13.12 9.96
CA VAL A 323 -2.74 -14.02 10.55
C VAL A 323 -3.93 -14.23 9.60
N TRP A 324 -4.54 -13.15 9.08
CA TRP A 324 -5.66 -13.28 8.13
C TRP A 324 -5.23 -13.90 6.81
N GLY A 325 -4.03 -13.60 6.30
CA GLY A 325 -3.43 -14.23 5.15
C GLY A 325 -3.30 -15.74 5.34
N PHE A 326 -2.62 -16.15 6.40
CA PHE A 326 -2.44 -17.57 6.75
C PHE A 326 -3.77 -18.34 6.80
N LEU A 327 -4.77 -17.81 7.51
CA LEU A 327 -6.07 -18.48 7.62
C LEU A 327 -6.76 -18.69 6.27
N HIS A 328 -6.50 -17.84 5.30
CA HIS A 328 -7.14 -17.87 3.97
C HIS A 328 -6.35 -18.67 2.92
N THR A 329 -5.08 -18.91 3.13
CA THR A 329 -4.16 -19.50 2.13
C THR A 329 -3.94 -21.00 2.26
N LEU A 330 -4.50 -21.66 3.28
CA LEU A 330 -4.48 -23.13 3.37
C LEU A 330 -5.51 -23.72 2.41
N ALA A 331 -5.11 -24.63 1.51
CA ALA A 331 -5.99 -25.18 0.50
C ALA A 331 -7.31 -25.76 1.05
N PRO A 332 -7.36 -26.53 2.14
CA PRO A 332 -8.63 -27.01 2.72
C PRO A 332 -9.55 -25.87 3.19
N VAL A 333 -9.00 -24.81 3.74
CA VAL A 333 -9.75 -23.63 4.18
C VAL A 333 -10.15 -22.79 2.97
N ASN A 334 -9.22 -22.55 2.04
CA ASN A 334 -9.46 -21.78 0.83
C ASN A 334 -10.55 -22.37 -0.05
N TYR A 335 -10.73 -23.68 -0.05
CA TYR A 335 -11.85 -24.34 -0.76
C TYR A 335 -13.21 -23.76 -0.38
N TYR A 336 -13.41 -23.40 0.87
CA TYR A 336 -14.64 -22.78 1.35
C TYR A 336 -14.61 -21.24 1.28
N THR A 337 -13.46 -20.64 1.51
CA THR A 337 -13.34 -19.18 1.66
C THR A 337 -13.10 -18.43 0.34
N HIS A 338 -12.63 -19.13 -0.69
CA HIS A 338 -12.36 -18.54 -2.00
C HIS A 338 -13.59 -17.87 -2.61
N GLY A 339 -13.44 -16.63 -3.09
CA GLY A 339 -14.53 -15.86 -3.72
C GLY A 339 -15.60 -15.38 -2.76
N THR A 340 -15.35 -15.37 -1.45
CA THR A 340 -16.25 -14.83 -0.44
C THR A 340 -15.76 -13.46 0.09
N GLN A 341 -16.56 -12.83 0.97
CA GLN A 341 -16.18 -11.57 1.62
C GLN A 341 -14.94 -11.70 2.54
N LEU A 342 -14.52 -12.92 2.91
CA LEU A 342 -13.27 -13.16 3.62
C LEU A 342 -12.04 -12.71 2.83
N THR A 343 -12.04 -12.87 1.52
CA THR A 343 -10.96 -12.38 0.64
C THR A 343 -10.85 -10.84 0.71
N ALA A 344 -12.00 -10.15 0.68
CA ALA A 344 -12.02 -8.70 0.83
C ALA A 344 -11.59 -8.25 2.23
N ALA A 345 -11.97 -8.99 3.27
CA ALA A 345 -11.54 -8.72 4.66
C ALA A 345 -10.03 -8.79 4.80
N HIS A 346 -9.42 -9.87 4.29
CA HIS A 346 -7.96 -10.04 4.26
C HIS A 346 -7.28 -8.89 3.49
N GLY A 347 -7.71 -8.62 2.26
CA GLY A 347 -7.11 -7.57 1.43
C GLY A 347 -7.14 -6.19 2.10
N HIS A 348 -8.24 -5.80 2.73
CA HIS A 348 -8.33 -4.50 3.41
C HIS A 348 -7.34 -4.38 4.58
N LEU A 349 -7.30 -5.36 5.48
CA LEU A 349 -6.42 -5.29 6.64
C LEU A 349 -4.94 -5.47 6.26
N ALA A 350 -4.62 -6.32 5.29
CA ALA A 350 -3.25 -6.53 4.82
C ALA A 350 -2.68 -5.27 4.15
N PHE A 351 -3.40 -4.68 3.18
CA PHE A 351 -2.94 -3.46 2.51
C PHE A 351 -2.87 -2.27 3.46
N TYR A 352 -3.86 -2.11 4.32
CA TYR A 352 -3.82 -1.05 5.33
C TYR A 352 -2.68 -1.27 6.32
N GLY A 353 -2.59 -2.44 6.92
CA GLY A 353 -1.66 -2.73 8.01
C GLY A 353 -0.20 -2.73 7.58
N ALA A 354 0.11 -3.31 6.41
CA ALA A 354 1.48 -3.37 5.92
C ALA A 354 1.88 -2.10 5.17
N TYR A 355 1.11 -1.70 4.15
CA TYR A 355 1.59 -0.73 3.17
C TYR A 355 1.07 0.68 3.39
N ALA A 356 -0.22 0.85 3.70
CA ALA A 356 -0.74 2.17 4.02
C ALA A 356 -0.09 2.71 5.30
N MET A 357 -0.01 1.91 6.35
CA MET A 357 0.58 2.35 7.61
C MET A 357 2.06 2.68 7.51
N ILE A 358 2.88 1.94 6.74
CA ILE A 358 4.29 2.29 6.61
C ILE A 358 4.48 3.61 5.84
N VAL A 359 3.66 3.87 4.81
CA VAL A 359 3.68 5.17 4.13
C VAL A 359 3.25 6.30 5.08
N MET A 360 2.18 6.09 5.87
CA MET A 360 1.75 7.06 6.89
C MET A 360 2.80 7.27 7.97
N THR A 361 3.47 6.20 8.42
CA THR A 361 4.63 6.28 9.32
C THR A 361 5.71 7.20 8.75
N PHE A 362 6.04 6.99 7.48
CA PHE A 362 7.08 7.76 6.82
C PHE A 362 6.67 9.23 6.63
N ILE A 363 5.42 9.49 6.26
CA ILE A 363 4.86 10.83 6.17
C ILE A 363 4.90 11.55 7.52
N SER A 364 4.41 10.90 8.59
CA SER A 364 4.44 11.49 9.95
C SER A 364 5.86 11.77 10.43
N TYR A 365 6.85 10.96 10.02
CA TYR A 365 8.26 11.17 10.35
C TYR A 365 8.92 12.28 9.51
N ALA A 366 8.72 12.28 8.20
CA ALA A 366 9.48 13.12 7.26
C ALA A 366 8.84 14.51 7.05
N MET A 367 7.51 14.62 7.03
CA MET A 367 6.82 15.87 6.67
C MET A 367 7.11 17.06 7.60
N PRO A 368 7.23 16.92 8.92
CA PRO A 368 7.62 18.05 9.77
C PRO A 368 8.98 18.64 9.36
N LYS A 369 9.94 17.79 9.01
CA LYS A 369 11.26 18.18 8.54
C LYS A 369 11.21 18.83 7.15
N LEU A 370 10.52 18.19 6.20
CA LEU A 370 10.35 18.69 4.83
C LEU A 370 9.60 20.04 4.77
N ARG A 371 8.74 20.31 5.76
CA ARG A 371 8.00 21.57 5.90
C ARG A 371 8.72 22.60 6.74
N ASN A 372 9.95 22.34 7.16
CA ASN A 372 10.74 23.22 8.01
C ASN A 372 10.07 23.57 9.36
N ILE A 373 9.30 22.61 9.93
CA ILE A 373 8.65 22.75 11.22
C ILE A 373 9.60 22.35 12.35
N GLY A 374 10.31 21.23 12.21
CA GLY A 374 11.22 20.68 13.20
C GLY A 374 11.35 19.15 13.13
N GLU A 375 11.90 18.55 14.17
CA GLU A 375 11.98 17.09 14.34
C GLU A 375 10.60 16.46 14.55
N ALA A 376 9.63 17.23 15.06
CA ALA A 376 8.27 16.83 15.31
C ALA A 376 7.30 17.99 15.10
N PRO A 377 6.02 17.73 14.81
CA PRO A 377 4.98 18.74 14.87
C PRO A 377 4.72 19.19 16.33
N ASP A 378 3.96 20.25 16.52
CA ASP A 378 3.53 20.67 17.85
C ASP A 378 2.58 19.62 18.49
N ASN A 379 2.33 19.77 19.80
CA ASN A 379 1.49 18.83 20.53
C ASN A 379 0.08 18.71 19.96
N LYS A 380 -0.51 19.81 19.48
CA LYS A 380 -1.86 19.79 18.90
C LYS A 380 -1.91 19.00 17.61
N ALA A 381 -0.95 19.20 16.71
CA ALA A 381 -0.83 18.44 15.48
C ALA A 381 -0.56 16.96 15.77
N GLN A 382 0.33 16.63 16.72
CA GLN A 382 0.57 15.24 17.10
C GLN A 382 -0.67 14.55 17.65
N VAL A 383 -1.46 15.24 18.48
CA VAL A 383 -2.74 14.72 19.00
C VAL A 383 -3.71 14.41 17.86
N LEU A 384 -3.82 15.30 16.83
CA LEU A 384 -4.64 15.05 15.66
C LEU A 384 -4.13 13.84 14.85
N GLU A 385 -2.82 13.70 14.66
CA GLU A 385 -2.25 12.53 13.99
C GLU A 385 -2.54 11.22 14.74
N MET A 386 -2.42 11.22 16.08
CA MET A 386 -2.73 10.06 16.91
C MET A 386 -4.23 9.71 16.90
N TRP A 387 -5.13 10.72 16.94
CA TRP A 387 -6.56 10.45 16.74
C TRP A 387 -6.87 9.91 15.36
N GLY A 388 -6.24 10.46 14.31
CA GLY A 388 -6.33 9.92 12.96
C GLY A 388 -5.91 8.45 12.91
N PHE A 389 -4.78 8.10 13.53
CA PHE A 389 -4.31 6.72 13.65
C PHE A 389 -5.37 5.81 14.29
N TRP A 390 -5.89 6.18 15.48
CA TRP A 390 -6.83 5.32 16.20
C TRP A 390 -8.15 5.17 15.47
N LEU A 391 -8.72 6.25 14.93
CA LEU A 391 -9.97 6.20 14.16
C LEU A 391 -9.83 5.31 12.93
N MET A 392 -8.77 5.47 12.15
CA MET A 392 -8.52 4.64 10.97
C MET A 392 -8.25 3.18 11.33
N THR A 393 -7.44 2.92 12.35
CA THR A 393 -7.06 1.56 12.73
C THR A 393 -8.23 0.78 13.31
N ILE A 394 -8.95 1.37 14.26
CA ILE A 394 -10.10 0.72 14.89
C ILE A 394 -11.20 0.46 13.87
N SER A 395 -11.52 1.44 13.02
CA SER A 395 -12.52 1.27 11.98
C SER A 395 -12.12 0.21 10.94
N MET A 396 -10.84 0.10 10.57
CA MET A 396 -10.34 -0.94 9.69
C MET A 396 -10.46 -2.34 10.32
N ILE A 397 -10.16 -2.47 11.61
CA ILE A 397 -10.37 -3.74 12.34
C ILE A 397 -11.84 -4.13 12.32
N PHE A 398 -12.76 -3.21 12.63
CA PHE A 398 -14.19 -3.50 12.57
C PHE A 398 -14.67 -3.83 11.15
N LEU A 399 -14.21 -3.09 10.13
CA LEU A 399 -14.50 -3.40 8.73
C LEU A 399 -14.07 -4.83 8.37
N THR A 400 -12.87 -5.23 8.78
CA THR A 400 -12.35 -6.58 8.57
C THR A 400 -13.20 -7.63 9.27
N LEU A 401 -13.60 -7.40 10.53
CA LEU A 401 -14.44 -8.32 11.30
C LEU A 401 -15.83 -8.46 10.66
N PHE A 402 -16.47 -7.36 10.22
CA PHE A 402 -17.78 -7.41 9.57
C PHE A 402 -17.72 -8.11 8.21
N LEU A 403 -16.70 -7.86 7.41
CA LEU A 403 -16.49 -8.60 6.15
C LEU A 403 -16.18 -10.07 6.40
N SER A 404 -15.42 -10.39 7.46
CA SER A 404 -15.16 -11.79 7.83
C SER A 404 -16.44 -12.50 8.27
N ALA A 405 -17.27 -11.87 9.08
CA ALA A 405 -18.58 -12.40 9.46
C ALA A 405 -19.49 -12.61 8.25
N ALA A 406 -19.54 -11.61 7.33
CA ALA A 406 -20.26 -11.74 6.08
C ALA A 406 -19.76 -12.93 5.25
N GLY A 407 -18.44 -13.12 5.15
CA GLY A 407 -17.83 -14.24 4.44
C GLY A 407 -18.18 -15.60 5.06
N VAL A 408 -18.21 -15.71 6.38
CA VAL A 408 -18.63 -16.94 7.08
C VAL A 408 -20.10 -17.25 6.80
N VAL A 409 -20.98 -16.25 6.90
CA VAL A 409 -22.41 -16.42 6.56
C VAL A 409 -22.57 -16.81 5.08
N GLN A 410 -21.78 -16.19 4.18
CA GLN A 410 -21.78 -16.54 2.76
C GLN A 410 -21.39 -18.00 2.51
N ILE A 411 -20.35 -18.50 3.20
CA ILE A 411 -19.94 -19.92 3.12
C ILE A 411 -21.08 -20.83 3.57
N TRP A 412 -21.68 -20.51 4.71
CA TRP A 412 -22.79 -21.30 5.26
C TRP A 412 -23.95 -21.39 4.26
N LEU A 413 -24.39 -20.29 3.71
CA LEU A 413 -25.52 -20.25 2.80
C LEU A 413 -25.25 -20.87 1.43
N GLN A 414 -24.02 -20.78 0.91
CA GLN A 414 -23.69 -21.21 -0.45
C GLN A 414 -23.04 -22.59 -0.53
N ARG A 415 -22.34 -23.05 0.52
CA ARG A 415 -21.45 -24.21 0.44
C ARG A 415 -21.72 -25.29 1.47
N ILE A 416 -22.38 -24.95 2.58
CA ILE A 416 -22.67 -25.87 3.69
C ILE A 416 -24.15 -25.72 4.11
N PRO A 417 -25.14 -25.83 3.19
CA PRO A 417 -26.53 -25.66 3.58
C PRO A 417 -27.01 -26.87 4.42
N GLU A 418 -27.72 -26.60 5.53
CA GLU A 418 -28.23 -27.65 6.42
C GLU A 418 -29.33 -28.47 5.72
N ASP A 419 -30.13 -27.84 4.88
CA ASP A 419 -31.31 -28.44 4.22
C ASP A 419 -31.07 -28.83 2.75
N GLY A 420 -29.83 -28.94 2.31
CA GLY A 420 -29.46 -29.43 0.98
C GLY A 420 -29.66 -28.48 -0.20
N ALA A 421 -30.20 -27.28 0.00
CA ALA A 421 -30.44 -26.27 -1.04
C ALA A 421 -29.51 -25.06 -0.84
N ALA A 422 -28.35 -25.03 -1.54
CA ALA A 422 -27.46 -23.87 -1.55
C ALA A 422 -28.15 -22.64 -2.18
N LEU A 423 -28.04 -21.50 -1.55
CA LEU A 423 -28.52 -20.23 -2.12
C LEU A 423 -27.65 -19.80 -3.31
N GLY A 424 -28.27 -19.25 -4.33
CA GLY A 424 -27.58 -18.57 -5.41
C GLY A 424 -26.85 -17.31 -4.93
N PHE A 425 -25.90 -16.83 -5.73
CA PHE A 425 -25.05 -15.68 -5.36
C PHE A 425 -25.88 -14.45 -4.95
N MET A 426 -26.86 -14.02 -5.78
CA MET A 426 -27.66 -12.81 -5.49
C MET A 426 -28.52 -12.97 -4.24
N ALA A 427 -29.20 -14.10 -4.09
CA ALA A 427 -30.02 -14.38 -2.90
C ALA A 427 -29.18 -14.41 -1.61
N THR A 428 -27.92 -14.82 -1.70
CA THR A 428 -26.98 -14.72 -0.57
C THR A 428 -26.64 -13.27 -0.25
N GLN A 429 -26.41 -12.41 -1.27
CA GLN A 429 -26.09 -11.00 -1.03
C GLN A 429 -27.21 -10.28 -0.27
N ASP A 430 -28.47 -10.62 -0.54
CA ASP A 430 -29.63 -10.06 0.18
C ASP A 430 -29.60 -10.39 1.69
N GLN A 431 -29.02 -11.52 2.09
CA GLN A 431 -28.86 -11.90 3.50
C GLN A 431 -27.68 -11.18 4.18
N LEU A 432 -26.78 -10.55 3.42
CA LEU A 432 -25.57 -9.90 3.93
C LEU A 432 -25.72 -8.38 4.14
N VAL A 433 -26.87 -7.81 3.85
CA VAL A 433 -27.10 -6.35 3.85
C VAL A 433 -26.73 -5.69 5.18
N LEU A 434 -26.99 -6.33 6.33
CA LEU A 434 -26.57 -5.80 7.64
C LEU A 434 -25.04 -5.60 7.70
N PHE A 435 -24.28 -6.58 7.24
CA PHE A 435 -22.81 -6.49 7.24
C PHE A 435 -22.31 -5.40 6.29
N TYR A 436 -23.01 -5.14 5.19
CA TYR A 436 -22.68 -4.07 4.25
C TYR A 436 -22.93 -2.69 4.86
N TRP A 437 -23.99 -2.50 5.65
CA TRP A 437 -24.19 -1.28 6.43
C TRP A 437 -23.09 -1.06 7.47
N LEU A 438 -22.72 -2.10 8.21
CA LEU A 438 -21.63 -2.03 9.20
C LEU A 438 -20.28 -1.74 8.55
N ARG A 439 -20.00 -2.34 7.39
CA ARG A 439 -18.83 -2.03 6.56
C ARG A 439 -18.82 -0.56 6.12
N LEU A 440 -19.94 -0.06 5.60
CA LEU A 440 -20.07 1.33 5.16
C LEU A 440 -19.83 2.30 6.32
N LEU A 441 -20.44 2.05 7.49
CA LEU A 441 -20.21 2.84 8.68
C LEU A 441 -18.72 2.87 9.07
N SER A 442 -18.06 1.72 9.05
CA SER A 442 -16.63 1.61 9.30
C SER A 442 -15.81 2.44 8.29
N GLY A 443 -16.17 2.40 7.01
CA GLY A 443 -15.53 3.22 5.97
C GLY A 443 -15.70 4.73 6.19
N VAL A 444 -16.88 5.16 6.65
CA VAL A 444 -17.13 6.57 7.01
C VAL A 444 -16.26 7.01 8.19
N ILE A 445 -16.17 6.18 9.25
CA ILE A 445 -15.30 6.47 10.41
C ILE A 445 -13.83 6.51 9.98
N PHE A 446 -13.42 5.63 9.07
CA PHE A 446 -12.08 5.65 8.49
C PHE A 446 -11.80 6.98 7.76
N LEU A 447 -12.73 7.45 6.93
CA LEU A 447 -12.59 8.75 6.26
C LEU A 447 -12.49 9.91 7.28
N ILE A 448 -13.31 9.90 8.33
CA ILE A 448 -13.22 10.89 9.41
C ILE A 448 -11.82 10.86 10.03
N GLY A 449 -11.27 9.68 10.31
CA GLY A 449 -9.90 9.52 10.83
C GLY A 449 -8.84 10.10 9.89
N LEU A 450 -8.97 9.87 8.58
CA LEU A 450 -8.08 10.45 7.58
C LEU A 450 -8.19 11.98 7.53
N VAL A 451 -9.40 12.54 7.59
CA VAL A 451 -9.61 13.99 7.67
C VAL A 451 -8.98 14.58 8.93
N VAL A 452 -9.16 13.94 10.09
CA VAL A 452 -8.53 14.36 11.34
C VAL A 452 -7.00 14.35 11.24
N TYR A 453 -6.43 13.29 10.63
CA TYR A 453 -5.00 13.24 10.32
C TYR A 453 -4.56 14.41 9.42
N LEU A 454 -5.29 14.69 8.34
CA LEU A 454 -4.96 15.77 7.41
C LEU A 454 -5.06 17.17 8.06
N LEU A 455 -5.91 17.35 9.08
CA LEU A 455 -5.99 18.60 9.84
C LEU A 455 -4.70 18.92 10.61
N SER A 456 -3.86 17.93 10.92
CA SER A 456 -2.55 18.16 11.55
C SER A 456 -1.61 18.99 10.67
N PHE A 457 -1.80 18.94 9.34
CA PHE A 457 -1.00 19.73 8.38
C PHE A 457 -1.35 21.23 8.33
N ARG A 458 -2.33 21.69 9.13
CA ARG A 458 -2.61 23.14 9.28
C ARG A 458 -1.55 23.89 10.06
N GLN A 459 -0.66 23.18 10.80
CA GLN A 459 0.48 23.81 11.47
C GLN A 459 1.36 24.54 10.44
N ARG A 460 1.66 25.82 10.70
CA ARG A 460 2.54 26.65 9.86
C ARG A 460 4.01 26.41 10.16
N ALA A 461 4.87 26.64 9.20
CA ALA A 461 6.32 26.59 9.39
C ALA A 461 6.79 27.70 10.34
N ARG A 462 7.79 27.40 11.20
CA ARG A 462 8.33 28.40 12.14
C ARG A 462 8.87 29.65 11.46
N ALA A 463 9.41 29.53 10.24
CA ALA A 463 9.92 30.67 9.47
C ALA A 463 8.81 31.63 9.02
N GLU A 464 7.60 31.16 8.76
CA GLU A 464 6.44 31.99 8.42
C GLU A 464 5.92 32.74 9.64
N LEU A 465 5.92 32.09 10.81
CA LEU A 465 5.52 32.71 12.10
C LEU A 465 6.49 33.81 12.52
N THR A 466 7.81 33.63 12.35
CA THR A 466 8.80 34.65 12.68
C THR A 466 8.75 35.83 11.73
N ALA A 467 8.44 35.64 10.47
CA ALA A 467 8.25 36.72 9.50
C ALA A 467 6.97 37.52 9.76
N GLU A 468 5.86 36.89 10.10
CA GLU A 468 4.61 37.56 10.48
C GLU A 468 4.75 38.36 11.80
N VAL A 469 5.45 37.82 12.78
CA VAL A 469 5.73 38.50 14.06
C VAL A 469 6.66 39.70 13.84
N ALA A 470 7.68 39.56 12.99
CA ALA A 470 8.57 40.69 12.64
C ALA A 470 7.86 41.77 11.81
N ALA A 471 6.92 41.40 10.96
CA ALA A 471 6.11 42.35 10.17
C ALA A 471 4.98 43.01 10.99
N GLY A 472 4.53 42.33 12.06
CA GLY A 472 3.48 42.92 12.95
C GLY A 472 4.03 43.83 14.05
N HIS A 473 5.38 43.94 14.18
CA HIS A 473 6.05 44.86 15.10
C HIS A 473 6.77 46.04 14.39
N ALA A 474 6.57 46.21 13.10
CA ALA A 474 7.01 47.33 12.29
C ALA A 474 5.81 48.20 11.87
#